data_30aeb4c0fc868644619b5eb921a67c44
#
_entry.id   30aeb4c0fc868644619b5eb921a67c44
#
_cell.length_a   1.000
_cell.length_b   1.000
_cell.length_c   1.000
_cell.angle_alpha   90.00
_cell.angle_beta   90.00
_cell.angle_gamma   90.00
#
_symmetry.space_group_name_H-M   'P 1'
#
loop_
_entity.id
_entity.type
_entity.pdbx_description
1 polymer ?
#
loop_
_entity_poly.entity_id
_entity_poly.type
_entity_poly.pdbx_seq_one_letter_code
_entity_poly.pdbx_strand_id
1 'polypeptide(L)'
;MINIKNFSFFAIFFAFVVIALGAWTGLVDAGLGCPDWPGCYGFVFFPTSGEEIAIAESRFPMFPYEIDKAIPEVVHRYFAAALGLIAIALMVIAYSCLLYTSPSPRDRQKSRMPSSA
;
A
#
# COMPACT_ATOMS: atom_id res chain seq x y z
N MET A 1 -0.35 -17.00 -17.15
CA MET A 1 -0.76 -15.61 -17.47
C MET A 1 -1.66 -15.07 -16.34
N ILE A 2 -1.34 -13.90 -15.85
CA ILE A 2 -2.13 -13.30 -14.74
C ILE A 2 -3.44 -12.79 -15.31
N ASN A 3 -4.55 -13.30 -14.74
CA ASN A 3 -5.87 -12.81 -15.10
C ASN A 3 -6.14 -11.52 -14.32
N ILE A 4 -6.36 -10.41 -15.02
CA ILE A 4 -6.59 -9.09 -14.42
C ILE A 4 -7.75 -9.12 -13.41
N LYS A 5 -8.78 -9.89 -13.69
CA LYS A 5 -9.93 -10.04 -12.78
C LYS A 5 -9.51 -10.61 -11.43
N ASN A 6 -8.77 -11.72 -11.46
CA ASN A 6 -8.29 -12.36 -10.22
C ASN A 6 -7.29 -11.48 -9.48
N PHE A 7 -6.45 -10.78 -10.22
CA PHE A 7 -5.48 -9.84 -9.64
C PHE A 7 -6.19 -8.65 -8.99
N SER A 8 -7.27 -8.15 -9.60
CA SER A 8 -8.07 -7.08 -9.02
C SER A 8 -8.77 -7.51 -7.72
N PHE A 9 -9.33 -8.74 -7.68
CA PHE A 9 -9.90 -9.26 -6.45
C PHE A 9 -8.86 -9.41 -5.34
N PHE A 10 -7.67 -9.89 -5.67
CA PHE A 10 -6.55 -9.94 -4.73
C PHE A 10 -6.20 -8.55 -4.21
N ALA A 11 -6.13 -7.55 -5.09
CA ALA A 11 -5.82 -6.17 -4.71
C ALA A 11 -6.89 -5.58 -3.77
N ILE A 12 -8.15 -5.86 -4.02
CA ILE A 12 -9.26 -5.41 -3.16
C ILE A 12 -9.14 -6.05 -1.78
N PHE A 13 -8.93 -7.36 -1.72
CA PHE A 13 -8.73 -8.05 -0.44
C PHE A 13 -7.54 -7.49 0.32
N PHE A 14 -6.41 -7.28 -0.37
CA PHE A 14 -5.21 -6.71 0.22
C PHE A 14 -5.46 -5.28 0.74
N ALA A 15 -6.24 -4.48 0.00
CA ALA A 15 -6.63 -3.14 0.43
C ALA A 15 -7.41 -3.16 1.75
N PHE A 16 -8.33 -4.12 1.92
CA PHE A 16 -9.05 -4.28 3.19
C PHE A 16 -8.11 -4.60 4.34
N VAL A 17 -7.11 -5.45 4.10
CA VAL A 17 -6.07 -5.76 5.11
C VAL A 17 -5.31 -4.49 5.50
N VAL A 18 -4.90 -3.67 4.52
CA VAL A 18 -4.19 -2.41 4.78
C VAL A 18 -5.06 -1.44 5.56
N ILE A 19 -6.34 -1.33 5.22
CA ILE A 19 -7.29 -0.48 5.96
C ILE A 19 -7.42 -0.94 7.41
N ALA A 20 -7.53 -2.25 7.64
CA ALA A 20 -7.61 -2.81 8.99
C ALA A 20 -6.34 -2.52 9.80
N LEU A 21 -5.16 -2.65 9.18
CA LEU A 21 -3.88 -2.31 9.82
C LEU A 21 -3.79 -0.82 10.14
N GLY A 22 -4.26 0.04 9.25
CA GLY A 22 -4.33 1.49 9.49
C GLY A 22 -5.27 1.83 10.65
N ALA A 23 -6.42 1.17 10.71
CA ALA A 23 -7.36 1.34 11.81
C ALA A 23 -6.75 0.89 13.15
N TRP A 24 -6.05 -0.25 13.17
CA TRP A 24 -5.32 -0.69 14.35
C TRP A 24 -4.28 0.34 14.80
N THR A 25 -3.48 0.86 13.86
CA THR A 25 -2.50 1.91 14.14
C THR A 25 -3.16 3.15 14.77
N GLY A 26 -4.32 3.55 14.27
CA GLY A 26 -5.09 4.66 14.82
C GLY A 26 -5.67 4.38 16.21
N LEU A 27 -6.20 3.17 16.43
CA LEU A 27 -6.81 2.77 17.70
C LEU A 27 -5.80 2.69 18.86
N VAL A 28 -4.54 2.30 18.55
CA VAL A 28 -3.49 2.23 19.57
C VAL A 28 -2.66 3.52 19.63
N ASP A 29 -3.11 4.57 18.94
CA ASP A 29 -2.44 5.87 18.89
C ASP A 29 -0.97 5.78 18.45
N ALA A 30 -0.72 4.94 17.44
CA ALA A 30 0.61 4.60 16.95
C ALA A 30 1.06 5.40 15.73
N GLY A 31 0.27 6.37 15.27
CA GLY A 31 0.54 7.12 14.04
C GLY A 31 1.84 7.91 14.02
N LEU A 32 2.44 8.16 15.19
CA LEU A 32 3.72 8.86 15.34
C LEU A 32 4.72 8.01 16.13
N GLY A 33 4.61 6.69 16.07
CA GLY A 33 5.51 5.76 16.75
C GLY A 33 6.91 5.73 16.17
N CYS A 34 7.08 6.13 14.90
CA CYS A 34 8.37 6.20 14.21
C CYS A 34 8.61 7.62 13.72
N PRO A 35 9.70 8.30 14.13
CA PRO A 35 9.98 9.69 13.73
C PRO A 35 10.46 9.82 12.29
N ASP A 36 10.95 8.75 11.69
CA ASP A 36 11.54 8.73 10.36
C ASP A 36 10.78 7.83 9.38
N TRP A 37 11.20 7.84 8.14
CA TRP A 37 10.62 7.05 7.06
C TRP A 37 11.73 6.72 6.04
N PRO A 38 11.76 5.55 5.39
CA PRO A 38 10.76 4.48 5.38
C PRO A 38 10.84 3.52 6.58
N GLY A 39 11.95 3.46 7.29
CA GLY A 39 12.14 2.61 8.44
C GLY A 39 11.61 3.23 9.73
N CYS A 40 12.20 2.83 10.84
CA CYS A 40 11.83 3.31 12.17
C CYS A 40 13.09 3.52 12.99
N TYR A 41 13.34 4.73 13.48
CA TYR A 41 14.52 5.10 14.24
C TYR A 41 15.85 4.77 13.54
N GLY A 42 15.87 4.84 12.20
CA GLY A 42 17.05 4.54 11.38
C GLY A 42 17.25 3.06 11.08
N PHE A 43 16.37 2.19 11.54
CA PHE A 43 16.38 0.76 11.25
C PHE A 43 15.38 0.41 10.14
N VAL A 44 15.62 -0.68 9.43
CA VAL A 44 14.73 -1.12 8.34
C VAL A 44 13.33 -1.44 8.86
N PHE A 45 13.23 -2.09 10.01
CA PHE A 45 11.95 -2.37 10.66
C PHE A 45 11.79 -1.51 11.91
N PHE A 46 12.28 -2.00 13.03
CA PHE A 46 12.26 -1.26 14.30
C PHE A 46 13.34 -1.86 15.23
N PRO A 47 13.86 -1.07 16.19
CA PRO A 47 14.83 -1.60 17.14
C PRO A 47 14.19 -2.64 18.06
N THR A 48 14.89 -3.74 18.29
CA THR A 48 14.40 -4.86 19.12
C THR A 48 15.29 -5.17 20.30
N SER A 49 16.60 -4.92 20.21
CA SER A 49 17.54 -5.15 21.30
C SER A 49 17.75 -3.90 22.14
N GLY A 50 18.22 -4.07 23.37
CA GLY A 50 18.54 -2.94 24.26
C GLY A 50 19.56 -1.98 23.65
N GLU A 51 20.56 -2.50 22.94
CA GLU A 51 21.56 -1.71 22.23
C GLU A 51 20.94 -0.86 21.11
N GLU A 52 20.08 -1.50 20.30
CA GLU A 52 19.37 -0.81 19.21
C GLU A 52 18.45 0.29 19.74
N ILE A 53 17.76 0.01 20.83
CA ILE A 53 16.87 0.99 21.49
C ILE A 53 17.70 2.18 22.01
N ALA A 54 18.84 1.92 22.63
CA ALA A 54 19.75 2.98 23.10
C ALA A 54 20.24 3.84 21.93
N ILE A 55 20.61 3.23 20.81
CA ILE A 55 21.01 3.95 19.58
C ILE A 55 19.83 4.78 19.04
N ALA A 56 18.65 4.21 19.02
CA ALA A 56 17.44 4.89 18.56
C ALA A 56 17.14 6.14 19.38
N GLU A 57 17.17 6.02 20.70
CA GLU A 57 16.92 7.12 21.63
C GLU A 57 18.00 8.21 21.53
N SER A 58 19.27 7.82 21.28
CA SER A 58 20.35 8.78 21.07
C SER A 58 20.22 9.56 19.77
N ARG A 59 19.67 8.93 18.71
CA ARG A 59 19.43 9.57 17.41
C ARG A 59 18.22 10.49 17.43
N PHE A 60 17.21 10.13 18.18
CA PHE A 60 15.92 10.86 18.24
C PHE A 60 15.54 11.13 19.70
N PRO A 61 16.28 12.01 20.41
CA PRO A 61 16.03 12.23 21.83
C PRO A 61 14.67 12.86 22.16
N MET A 62 14.03 13.48 21.17
CA MET A 62 12.69 14.09 21.33
C MET A 62 11.56 13.07 21.22
N PHE A 63 11.87 11.84 20.80
CA PHE A 63 10.87 10.80 20.55
C PHE A 63 11.22 9.56 21.36
N PRO A 64 10.58 9.36 22.54
CA PRO A 64 10.81 8.14 23.32
C PRO A 64 10.34 6.91 22.55
N TYR A 65 11.16 5.86 22.54
CA TYR A 65 10.85 4.65 21.81
C TYR A 65 9.81 3.80 22.56
N GLU A 66 8.70 3.52 21.87
CA GLU A 66 7.64 2.64 22.36
C GLU A 66 7.40 1.54 21.33
N ILE A 67 7.78 0.31 21.66
CA ILE A 67 7.66 -0.83 20.74
C ILE A 67 6.21 -1.11 20.35
N ASP A 68 5.27 -0.90 21.29
CA ASP A 68 3.85 -1.13 21.07
C ASP A 68 3.26 -0.19 20.00
N LYS A 69 3.88 0.96 19.81
CA LYS A 69 3.51 1.91 18.77
C LYS A 69 4.31 1.72 17.49
N ALA A 70 5.58 1.31 17.61
CA ALA A 70 6.44 1.09 16.45
C ALA A 70 5.95 -0.08 15.59
N ILE A 71 5.52 -1.18 16.21
CA ILE A 71 5.08 -2.38 15.49
C ILE A 71 3.89 -2.09 14.56
N PRO A 72 2.75 -1.56 15.04
CA PRO A 72 1.62 -1.28 14.15
C PRO A 72 1.98 -0.34 13.01
N GLU A 73 2.75 0.70 13.31
CA GLU A 73 3.12 1.70 12.31
C GLU A 73 4.01 1.12 11.22
N VAL A 74 5.06 0.37 11.60
CA VAL A 74 5.97 -0.26 10.62
C VAL A 74 5.24 -1.29 9.77
N VAL A 75 4.42 -2.14 10.40
CA VAL A 75 3.64 -3.16 9.68
C VAL A 75 2.72 -2.47 8.67
N HIS A 76 1.99 -1.46 9.09
CA HIS A 76 1.10 -0.70 8.20
C HIS A 76 1.86 -0.06 7.04
N ARG A 77 3.03 0.55 7.32
CA ARG A 77 3.85 1.18 6.27
C ARG A 77 4.27 0.20 5.18
N TYR A 78 4.76 -0.98 5.56
CA TYR A 78 5.20 -1.98 4.59
C TYR A 78 4.04 -2.57 3.79
N PHE A 79 2.92 -2.85 4.44
CA PHE A 79 1.72 -3.31 3.73
C PHE A 79 1.15 -2.24 2.80
N ALA A 80 1.15 -0.98 3.23
CA ALA A 80 0.70 0.14 2.40
C ALA A 80 1.63 0.33 1.18
N ALA A 81 2.94 0.19 1.35
CA ALA A 81 3.89 0.25 0.26
C ALA A 81 3.66 -0.88 -0.75
N ALA A 82 3.41 -2.09 -0.27
CA ALA A 82 3.08 -3.23 -1.13
C ALA A 82 1.77 -2.99 -1.89
N LEU A 83 0.76 -2.42 -1.24
CA LEU A 83 -0.49 -2.05 -1.90
C LEU A 83 -0.25 -1.00 -2.99
N GLY A 84 0.62 -0.02 -2.74
CA GLY A 84 1.02 0.97 -3.74
C GLY A 84 1.63 0.33 -4.99
N LEU A 85 2.51 -0.66 -4.80
CA LEU A 85 3.11 -1.41 -5.90
C LEU A 85 2.06 -2.22 -6.67
N ILE A 86 1.12 -2.85 -5.96
CA ILE A 86 0.00 -3.59 -6.57
C ILE A 86 -0.85 -2.63 -7.41
N ALA A 87 -1.15 -1.45 -6.89
CA ALA A 87 -1.92 -0.43 -7.60
C ALA A 87 -1.22 0.04 -8.89
N ILE A 88 0.09 0.25 -8.83
CA ILE A 88 0.89 0.61 -9.99
C ILE A 88 0.85 -0.52 -11.03
N ALA A 89 1.02 -1.77 -10.60
CA ALA A 89 0.95 -2.93 -11.48
C ALA A 89 -0.42 -3.04 -12.17
N LEU A 90 -1.51 -2.86 -11.41
CA LEU A 90 -2.86 -2.84 -11.96
C LEU A 90 -3.04 -1.73 -13.00
N MET A 91 -2.54 -0.54 -12.69
CA MET A 91 -2.61 0.60 -13.60
C MET A 91 -1.88 0.29 -14.93
N VAL A 92 -0.67 -0.26 -14.84
CA VAL A 92 0.12 -0.63 -16.02
C VAL A 92 -0.60 -1.70 -16.85
N ILE A 93 -1.11 -2.75 -16.19
CA ILE A 93 -1.84 -3.83 -16.87
C ILE A 93 -3.11 -3.29 -17.53
N ALA A 94 -3.89 -2.49 -16.80
CA ALA A 94 -5.12 -1.91 -17.32
C ALA A 94 -4.84 -0.98 -18.51
N TYR A 95 -3.82 -0.15 -18.42
CA TYR A 95 -3.41 0.74 -19.50
C TYR A 95 -2.99 -0.06 -20.73
N SER A 96 -2.18 -1.09 -20.56
CA SER A 96 -1.75 -1.96 -21.65
C SER A 96 -2.94 -2.68 -22.31
N CYS A 97 -3.87 -3.20 -21.49
CA CYS A 97 -5.09 -3.82 -22.00
C CYS A 97 -5.97 -2.84 -22.76
N LEU A 98 -6.09 -1.61 -22.29
CA LEU A 98 -6.87 -0.56 -22.95
C LEU A 98 -6.29 -0.19 -24.32
N LEU A 99 -4.95 -0.13 -24.42
CA LEU A 99 -4.28 0.13 -25.69
C LEU A 99 -4.57 -0.94 -26.74
N TYR A 100 -4.64 -2.22 -26.30
CA TYR A 100 -4.91 -3.35 -27.19
C TYR A 100 -6.39 -3.54 -27.51
N THR A 101 -7.29 -3.20 -26.58
CA THR A 101 -8.71 -3.50 -26.68
C THR A 101 -9.58 -2.26 -26.84
N SER A 102 -8.99 -1.06 -26.83
CA SER A 102 -9.75 0.17 -27.02
C SER A 102 -10.37 0.17 -28.41
N PRO A 103 -11.72 0.18 -28.53
CA PRO A 103 -12.35 0.23 -29.83
C PRO A 103 -12.03 1.56 -30.51
N SER A 104 -11.78 1.53 -31.83
CA SER A 104 -11.60 2.75 -32.60
C SER A 104 -12.87 3.59 -32.49
N PRO A 105 -12.83 4.93 -32.73
CA PRO A 105 -14.04 5.76 -32.74
C PRO A 105 -15.12 5.21 -33.68
N ARG A 106 -14.69 4.55 -34.72
CA ARG A 106 -15.59 3.92 -35.70
C ARG A 106 -16.34 2.73 -35.09
N ASP A 107 -15.70 1.91 -34.29
CA ASP A 107 -16.33 0.77 -33.64
C ASP A 107 -17.27 1.20 -32.51
N ARG A 108 -16.95 2.27 -31.79
CA ARG A 108 -17.85 2.86 -30.79
C ARG A 108 -19.13 3.39 -31.44
N GLN A 109 -19.00 3.99 -32.62
CA GLN A 109 -20.14 4.50 -33.38
C GLN A 109 -21.06 3.37 -33.83
N LYS A 110 -20.50 2.26 -34.30
CA LYS A 110 -21.27 1.06 -34.67
C LYS A 110 -22.04 0.46 -33.50
N SER A 111 -21.42 0.38 -32.32
CA SER A 111 -22.10 -0.18 -31.15
C SER A 111 -23.21 0.69 -30.61
N ARG A 112 -23.25 1.97 -30.97
CA ARG A 112 -24.31 2.93 -30.57
C ARG A 112 -25.43 3.04 -31.58
N MET A 113 -25.24 2.55 -32.80
CA MET A 113 -26.29 2.54 -33.78
C MET A 113 -27.37 1.52 -33.45
N PRO A 114 -28.65 1.89 -33.43
CA PRO A 114 -29.70 0.90 -33.32
C PRO A 114 -29.62 -0.06 -34.50
N SER A 115 -29.80 -1.36 -34.23
CA SER A 115 -29.86 -2.32 -35.33
C SER A 115 -31.02 -1.97 -36.19
N SER A 116 -30.76 -1.52 -37.41
CA SER A 116 -31.80 -1.38 -38.39
C SER A 116 -32.40 -2.76 -38.66
N ALA A 117 -33.64 -2.92 -38.34
CA ALA A 117 -34.36 -4.13 -38.60
C ALA A 117 -34.35 -4.45 -40.13
#